data_08547da485d1ea09d90f7b0eba905294
#
_entry.id   08547da485d1ea09d90f7b0eba905294
#
_cell.length_a   1.000
_cell.length_b   1.000
_cell.length_c   1.000
_cell.angle_alpha   90.00
_cell.angle_beta   90.00
_cell.angle_gamma   90.00
#
_symmetry.space_group_name_H-M   'P 1'
#
loop_
_entity.id
_entity.type
_entity.pdbx_description
1 polymer ?
#
loop_
_entity_poly.entity_id
_entity_poly.type
_entity_poly.pdbx_seq_one_letter_code
_entity_poly.pdbx_strand_id
1 'polypeptide(L)'
;MKIINPQNLPQTIVNLAERDEYSRGNAHRSVTQLIDPPQISLLRREHDHEIEIDIADRLWALVGTTMHSMAEKGADEEHLAEERLFTKINDWNISGAIDVQHITEKGVTVLDYKFTSVWSVIYDLKKEWIAQQNCYAYLIEKEKGLTVNKLEIVTFLRDRNKQKAKQDSSYPQSDVVVLDVPLWSFEEREKYIHDRVKLHQDAFQQFSLEGTCSPCSDEERWKRPDSFAVMKEGRKTAVRVLDSAEEAEKKLKSLGDKHFVEQRIGVPTRCADNYCNVSQWCQQYQQHLKTEEK
;
A
#
# COMPACT_ATOMS: atom_id res chain seq x y z
N MET A 1 -13.03 -5.77 -15.08
CA MET A 1 -13.08 -4.48 -14.37
C MET A 1 -13.72 -3.43 -15.25
N LYS A 2 -14.69 -2.64 -14.75
CA LYS A 2 -15.45 -1.63 -15.49
C LYS A 2 -15.23 -0.25 -14.85
N ILE A 3 -14.92 0.77 -15.66
CA ILE A 3 -14.83 2.16 -15.21
C ILE A 3 -16.24 2.77 -15.27
N ILE A 4 -16.67 3.41 -14.19
CA ILE A 4 -17.93 4.14 -14.10
C ILE A 4 -17.67 5.62 -13.87
N ASN A 5 -18.60 6.47 -14.34
CA ASN A 5 -18.49 7.94 -14.27
C ASN A 5 -19.77 8.57 -13.68
N PRO A 6 -20.10 8.30 -12.40
CA PRO A 6 -21.30 8.81 -11.79
C PRO A 6 -21.31 10.33 -11.60
N GLN A 7 -20.13 10.98 -11.57
CA GLN A 7 -19.99 12.42 -11.44
C GLN A 7 -20.07 13.16 -12.79
N ASN A 8 -20.27 12.45 -13.90
CA ASN A 8 -20.29 13.03 -15.26
C ASN A 8 -19.03 13.86 -15.59
N LEU A 9 -17.87 13.34 -15.22
CA LEU A 9 -16.58 13.98 -15.57
C LEU A 9 -16.43 14.05 -17.10
N PRO A 10 -15.66 15.04 -17.62
CA PRO A 10 -15.44 15.20 -19.05
C PRO A 10 -14.92 13.94 -19.73
N GLN A 11 -15.38 13.67 -20.97
CA GLN A 11 -15.00 12.46 -21.71
C GLN A 11 -13.49 12.31 -21.89
N THR A 12 -12.73 13.39 -21.93
CA THR A 12 -11.26 13.36 -22.01
C THR A 12 -10.61 12.70 -20.78
N ILE A 13 -11.21 12.85 -19.60
CA ILE A 13 -10.78 12.19 -18.34
C ILE A 13 -11.12 10.70 -18.40
N VAL A 14 -12.32 10.36 -18.88
CA VAL A 14 -12.76 8.96 -19.06
C VAL A 14 -11.81 8.25 -20.03
N ASN A 15 -11.54 8.84 -21.19
CA ASN A 15 -10.64 8.27 -22.18
C ASN A 15 -9.21 8.08 -21.63
N LEU A 16 -8.73 8.99 -20.80
CA LEU A 16 -7.41 8.86 -20.16
C LEU A 16 -7.38 7.64 -19.25
N ALA A 17 -8.43 7.45 -18.41
CA ALA A 17 -8.52 6.31 -17.51
C ALA A 17 -8.66 4.96 -18.22
N GLU A 18 -9.37 4.93 -19.35
CA GLU A 18 -9.55 3.73 -20.19
C GLU A 18 -8.29 3.35 -20.96
N ARG A 19 -7.42 4.33 -21.26
CA ARG A 19 -6.17 4.13 -22.00
C ARG A 19 -4.96 3.85 -21.08
N ASP A 20 -5.15 3.87 -19.77
CA ASP A 20 -4.10 3.56 -18.80
C ASP A 20 -3.82 2.05 -18.81
N GLU A 21 -3.00 1.62 -19.77
CA GLU A 21 -2.62 0.23 -20.00
C GLU A 21 -1.44 -0.16 -19.11
N TYR A 22 -1.70 -0.42 -17.82
CA TYR A 22 -0.69 -1.08 -17.01
C TYR A 22 -0.52 -2.53 -17.44
N SER A 23 0.64 -2.85 -17.97
CA SER A 23 1.00 -4.23 -18.29
C SER A 23 2.12 -4.74 -17.38
N ARG A 24 1.95 -5.94 -16.82
CA ARG A 24 3.03 -6.67 -16.12
C ARG A 24 3.91 -7.48 -17.08
N GLY A 25 3.68 -7.36 -18.39
CA GLY A 25 4.30 -8.23 -19.38
C GLY A 25 3.90 -9.70 -19.17
N ASN A 26 4.79 -10.63 -19.50
CA ASN A 26 4.58 -12.07 -19.34
C ASN A 26 4.86 -12.60 -17.93
N ALA A 27 4.82 -11.74 -16.90
CA ALA A 27 5.06 -12.15 -15.53
C ALA A 27 3.81 -12.77 -14.89
N HIS A 28 4.01 -13.75 -14.00
CA HIS A 28 2.96 -14.30 -13.14
C HIS A 28 2.49 -13.26 -12.14
N ARG A 29 3.45 -12.45 -11.58
CA ARG A 29 3.19 -11.33 -10.69
C ARG A 29 4.18 -10.20 -10.94
N SER A 30 3.73 -8.96 -10.77
CA SER A 30 4.63 -7.83 -10.58
C SER A 30 5.08 -7.75 -9.11
N VAL A 31 6.18 -7.03 -8.84
CA VAL A 31 6.65 -6.75 -7.47
C VAL A 31 5.52 -6.13 -6.64
N THR A 32 4.79 -5.15 -7.15
CA THR A 32 3.66 -4.52 -6.46
C THR A 32 2.54 -5.51 -6.11
N GLN A 33 2.23 -6.44 -7.01
CA GLN A 33 1.27 -7.52 -6.73
C GLN A 33 1.80 -8.55 -5.73
N LEU A 34 3.11 -8.76 -5.71
CA LEU A 34 3.75 -9.74 -4.84
C LEU A 34 3.79 -9.27 -3.38
N ILE A 35 3.98 -7.98 -3.15
CA ILE A 35 3.96 -7.41 -1.78
C ILE A 35 2.53 -7.27 -1.23
N ASP A 36 1.52 -7.23 -2.07
CA ASP A 36 0.12 -7.25 -1.66
C ASP A 36 -0.29 -8.64 -1.12
N PRO A 37 -1.32 -8.72 -0.26
CA PRO A 37 -1.87 -10.01 0.19
C PRO A 37 -2.34 -10.88 -0.97
N PRO A 38 -2.03 -12.20 -1.00
CA PRO A 38 -2.48 -13.10 -2.04
C PRO A 38 -4.00 -13.11 -2.25
N GLN A 39 -4.77 -13.02 -1.18
CA GLN A 39 -6.24 -13.00 -1.20
C GLN A 39 -6.79 -11.90 -2.12
N ILE A 40 -6.18 -10.70 -2.11
CA ILE A 40 -6.60 -9.60 -3.00
C ILE A 40 -6.43 -9.99 -4.47
N SER A 41 -5.29 -10.59 -4.82
CA SER A 41 -5.00 -11.01 -6.20
C SER A 41 -5.94 -12.12 -6.67
N LEU A 42 -6.31 -13.04 -5.78
CA LEU A 42 -7.19 -14.18 -6.09
C LEU A 42 -8.63 -13.70 -6.29
N LEU A 43 -9.18 -12.93 -5.36
CA LEU A 43 -10.53 -12.38 -5.46
C LEU A 43 -10.66 -11.42 -6.65
N ARG A 44 -9.63 -10.60 -6.93
CA ARG A 44 -9.63 -9.72 -8.10
C ARG A 44 -9.70 -10.52 -9.41
N ARG A 45 -8.99 -11.65 -9.50
CA ARG A 45 -9.06 -12.51 -10.69
C ARG A 45 -10.43 -13.16 -10.86
N GLU A 46 -11.07 -13.57 -9.76
CA GLU A 46 -12.39 -14.22 -9.78
C GLU A 46 -13.49 -13.23 -10.15
N HIS A 47 -13.45 -12.04 -9.56
CA HIS A 47 -14.50 -11.02 -9.69
C HIS A 47 -14.12 -9.86 -10.63
N ASP A 48 -13.10 -10.02 -11.49
CA ASP A 48 -12.62 -8.92 -12.37
C ASP A 48 -13.73 -8.25 -13.16
N HIS A 49 -14.66 -9.04 -13.69
CA HIS A 49 -15.79 -8.58 -14.49
C HIS A 49 -16.86 -7.84 -13.67
N GLU A 50 -16.91 -8.04 -12.34
CA GLU A 50 -17.85 -7.42 -11.41
C GLU A 50 -17.30 -6.15 -10.76
N ILE A 51 -15.97 -5.96 -10.79
CA ILE A 51 -15.35 -4.79 -10.17
C ILE A 51 -15.70 -3.53 -10.95
N GLU A 52 -16.42 -2.62 -10.33
CA GLU A 52 -16.65 -1.26 -10.82
C GLU A 52 -15.73 -0.28 -10.08
N ILE A 53 -15.08 0.60 -10.81
CA ILE A 53 -14.19 1.64 -10.26
C ILE A 53 -14.70 2.98 -10.74
N ASP A 54 -15.00 3.86 -9.78
CA ASP A 54 -15.30 5.26 -10.09
C ASP A 54 -14.05 5.94 -10.67
N ILE A 55 -14.24 6.60 -11.80
CA ILE A 55 -13.14 7.32 -12.44
C ILE A 55 -12.53 8.39 -11.52
N ALA A 56 -13.32 8.98 -10.63
CA ALA A 56 -12.83 9.95 -9.66
C ALA A 56 -11.78 9.35 -8.71
N ASP A 57 -11.94 8.08 -8.34
CA ASP A 57 -10.99 7.35 -7.48
C ASP A 57 -9.68 7.03 -8.23
N ARG A 58 -9.72 6.97 -9.57
CA ARG A 58 -8.53 6.74 -10.40
C ARG A 58 -7.70 7.99 -10.71
N LEU A 59 -8.24 9.19 -10.51
CA LEU A 59 -7.54 10.42 -10.89
C LEU A 59 -6.14 10.52 -10.31
N TRP A 60 -5.96 10.15 -9.05
CA TRP A 60 -4.65 10.20 -8.41
C TRP A 60 -3.66 9.16 -8.93
N ALA A 61 -4.15 7.99 -9.34
CA ALA A 61 -3.34 6.98 -10.02
C ALA A 61 -2.89 7.48 -11.40
N LEU A 62 -3.79 8.10 -12.18
CA LEU A 62 -3.48 8.70 -13.48
C LEU A 62 -2.46 9.83 -13.38
N VAL A 63 -2.56 10.70 -12.36
CA VAL A 63 -1.54 11.71 -12.08
C VAL A 63 -0.20 11.04 -11.76
N GLY A 64 -0.20 9.96 -10.97
CA GLY A 64 1.00 9.15 -10.71
C GLY A 64 1.65 8.66 -12.01
N THR A 65 0.89 8.01 -12.90
CA THR A 65 1.39 7.55 -14.21
C THR A 65 1.99 8.71 -15.04
N THR A 66 1.38 9.91 -14.98
CA THR A 66 1.93 11.08 -15.65
C THR A 66 3.28 11.52 -15.07
N MET A 67 3.47 11.42 -13.76
CA MET A 67 4.74 11.74 -13.10
C MET A 67 5.87 10.80 -13.53
N HIS A 68 5.59 9.50 -13.70
CA HIS A 68 6.55 8.55 -14.27
C HIS A 68 7.01 8.96 -15.67
N SER A 69 6.05 9.35 -16.53
CA SER A 69 6.39 9.89 -17.88
C SER A 69 7.22 11.18 -17.84
N MET A 70 7.08 12.00 -16.79
CA MET A 70 7.94 13.17 -16.60
C MET A 70 9.35 12.78 -16.17
N ALA A 71 9.49 11.78 -15.29
CA ALA A 71 10.78 11.25 -14.89
C ALA A 71 11.56 10.67 -16.08
N GLU A 72 10.88 9.93 -16.96
CA GLU A 72 11.46 9.41 -18.20
C GLU A 72 12.02 10.54 -19.10
N LYS A 73 11.28 11.66 -19.24
CA LYS A 73 11.74 12.81 -20.01
C LYS A 73 12.90 13.58 -19.37
N GLY A 74 13.07 13.44 -18.06
CA GLY A 74 14.17 14.04 -17.31
C GLY A 74 15.43 13.17 -17.22
N ALA A 75 15.35 11.93 -17.69
CA ALA A 75 16.48 11.00 -17.69
C ALA A 75 17.59 11.43 -18.67
N ASP A 76 18.84 11.17 -18.30
CA ASP A 76 20.05 11.41 -19.09
C ASP A 76 20.85 10.10 -19.22
N GLU A 77 22.14 10.20 -19.61
CA GLU A 77 22.99 9.02 -19.84
C GLU A 77 23.27 8.20 -18.57
N GLU A 78 23.19 8.81 -17.38
CA GLU A 78 23.39 8.16 -16.07
C GLU A 78 22.07 7.66 -15.46
N HIS A 79 20.92 8.06 -16.02
CA HIS A 79 19.60 7.75 -15.48
C HIS A 79 18.79 6.87 -16.44
N LEU A 80 18.62 5.60 -16.07
CA LEU A 80 17.78 4.66 -16.79
C LEU A 80 16.37 4.67 -16.20
N ALA A 81 15.38 5.16 -16.97
CA ALA A 81 14.00 5.29 -16.52
C ALA A 81 13.10 4.16 -17.05
N GLU A 82 12.05 3.81 -16.28
CA GLU A 82 10.96 2.90 -16.65
C GLU A 82 11.42 1.51 -17.14
N GLU A 83 12.60 1.05 -16.67
CA GLU A 83 13.09 -0.28 -17.05
C GLU A 83 12.31 -1.38 -16.33
N ARG A 84 11.80 -2.32 -17.11
CA ARG A 84 11.16 -3.51 -16.57
C ARG A 84 12.12 -4.69 -16.58
N LEU A 85 12.42 -5.20 -15.39
CA LEU A 85 13.21 -6.40 -15.19
C LEU A 85 12.32 -7.60 -14.88
N PHE A 86 12.80 -8.78 -15.22
CA PHE A 86 12.13 -10.06 -14.98
C PHE A 86 13.10 -11.01 -14.32
N THR A 87 12.65 -11.73 -13.30
CA THR A 87 13.41 -12.82 -12.69
C THR A 87 12.53 -14.04 -12.46
N LYS A 88 13.14 -15.23 -12.51
CA LYS A 88 12.45 -16.49 -12.27
C LYS A 88 12.69 -16.96 -10.84
N ILE A 89 11.61 -17.15 -10.08
CA ILE A 89 11.64 -17.63 -8.69
C ILE A 89 10.60 -18.75 -8.54
N ASN A 90 11.03 -19.94 -8.11
CA ASN A 90 10.16 -21.10 -7.90
C ASN A 90 9.19 -21.34 -9.08
N ASP A 91 9.71 -21.31 -10.30
CA ASP A 91 8.96 -21.44 -11.56
C ASP A 91 7.99 -20.31 -11.91
N TRP A 92 7.86 -19.30 -11.08
CA TRP A 92 7.14 -18.07 -11.41
C TRP A 92 8.08 -17.01 -11.99
N ASN A 93 7.60 -16.35 -13.04
CA ASN A 93 8.25 -15.18 -13.60
C ASN A 93 7.72 -13.92 -12.87
N ILE A 94 8.61 -13.20 -12.21
CA ILE A 94 8.31 -11.99 -11.45
C ILE A 94 8.85 -10.80 -12.21
N SER A 95 8.06 -9.71 -12.32
CA SER A 95 8.53 -8.48 -12.96
C SER A 95 8.51 -7.29 -12.01
N GLY A 96 9.47 -6.38 -12.20
CA GLY A 96 9.49 -5.06 -11.58
C GLY A 96 9.71 -3.99 -12.63
N ALA A 97 8.84 -2.98 -12.69
CA ALA A 97 9.11 -1.76 -13.43
C ALA A 97 9.75 -0.78 -12.43
N ILE A 98 10.94 -0.34 -12.73
CA ILE A 98 11.75 0.52 -11.87
C ILE A 98 11.68 1.91 -12.45
N ASP A 99 11.20 2.87 -11.66
CA ASP A 99 10.95 4.23 -12.14
C ASP A 99 12.23 4.88 -12.65
N VAL A 100 13.28 4.91 -11.83
CA VAL A 100 14.60 5.42 -12.24
C VAL A 100 15.72 4.66 -11.53
N GLN A 101 16.76 4.32 -12.29
CA GLN A 101 18.04 3.81 -11.83
C GLN A 101 19.12 4.84 -12.16
N HIS A 102 19.71 5.47 -11.16
CA HIS A 102 20.89 6.31 -11.33
C HIS A 102 22.13 5.43 -11.21
N ILE A 103 22.81 5.22 -12.33
CA ILE A 103 23.93 4.27 -12.49
C ILE A 103 25.22 5.03 -12.52
N THR A 104 26.11 4.74 -11.57
CA THR A 104 27.45 5.34 -11.47
C THR A 104 28.52 4.27 -11.33
N GLU A 105 29.78 4.65 -11.41
CA GLU A 105 30.91 3.73 -11.13
C GLU A 105 30.87 3.16 -9.70
N LYS A 106 30.18 3.84 -8.76
CA LYS A 106 30.06 3.41 -7.35
C LYS A 106 28.91 2.45 -7.12
N GLY A 107 28.03 2.27 -8.08
CA GLY A 107 26.82 1.44 -7.99
C GLY A 107 25.56 2.17 -8.39
N VAL A 108 24.41 1.56 -8.08
CA VAL A 108 23.09 2.02 -8.48
C VAL A 108 22.34 2.63 -7.29
N THR A 109 21.80 3.83 -7.49
CA THR A 109 20.74 4.38 -6.64
C THR A 109 19.40 4.13 -7.33
N VAL A 110 18.47 3.48 -6.63
CA VAL A 110 17.09 3.26 -7.12
C VAL A 110 16.20 4.38 -6.60
N LEU A 111 15.53 5.09 -7.51
CA LEU A 111 14.56 6.13 -7.17
C LEU A 111 13.15 5.67 -7.59
N ASP A 112 12.19 5.87 -6.71
CA ASP A 112 10.78 5.57 -6.96
C ASP A 112 9.96 6.83 -6.69
N TYR A 113 9.12 7.19 -7.64
CA TYR A 113 8.34 8.44 -7.59
C TYR A 113 6.96 8.20 -7.01
N LYS A 114 6.60 8.93 -5.97
CA LYS A 114 5.30 8.79 -5.30
C LYS A 114 4.54 10.12 -5.25
N PHE A 115 3.38 10.16 -5.89
CA PHE A 115 2.44 11.26 -5.74
C PHE A 115 1.51 10.97 -4.57
N THR A 116 1.70 11.64 -3.43
CA THR A 116 1.11 11.22 -2.17
C THR A 116 0.69 12.39 -1.28
N SER A 117 0.04 12.08 -0.16
CA SER A 117 -0.29 13.06 0.89
C SER A 117 0.92 13.36 1.77
N VAL A 118 0.94 14.55 2.33
CA VAL A 118 1.93 14.99 3.33
C VAL A 118 2.07 14.04 4.52
N TRP A 119 1.00 13.33 4.88
CA TRP A 119 1.00 12.36 5.97
C TRP A 119 1.94 11.16 5.72
N SER A 120 2.23 10.86 4.46
CA SER A 120 3.16 9.79 4.10
C SER A 120 4.64 10.11 4.39
N VAL A 121 4.96 11.36 4.72
CA VAL A 121 6.33 11.80 5.06
C VAL A 121 6.45 12.30 6.49
N ILE A 122 5.33 12.54 7.18
CA ILE A 122 5.29 12.93 8.60
C ILE A 122 5.38 11.71 9.50
N TYR A 123 4.78 10.59 9.07
CA TYR A 123 4.83 9.31 9.78
C TYR A 123 5.96 8.43 9.27
N ASP A 124 6.14 7.30 9.92
CA ASP A 124 7.12 6.30 9.54
C ASP A 124 6.95 5.86 8.07
N LEU A 125 8.08 5.53 7.44
CA LEU A 125 8.12 5.04 6.07
C LEU A 125 7.26 3.77 5.94
N LYS A 126 6.39 3.74 4.93
CA LYS A 126 5.49 2.61 4.71
C LYS A 126 6.27 1.34 4.43
N LYS A 127 5.92 0.26 5.11
CA LYS A 127 6.58 -1.05 4.93
C LYS A 127 6.49 -1.57 3.50
N GLU A 128 5.37 -1.30 2.82
CA GLU A 128 5.17 -1.66 1.42
C GLU A 128 6.17 -0.94 0.50
N TRP A 129 6.52 0.31 0.80
CA TRP A 129 7.52 1.05 0.04
C TRP A 129 8.93 0.50 0.26
N ILE A 130 9.27 0.16 1.52
CA ILE A 130 10.54 -0.47 1.85
C ILE A 130 10.66 -1.81 1.11
N ALA A 131 9.63 -2.63 1.15
CA ALA A 131 9.60 -3.93 0.49
C ALA A 131 9.71 -3.82 -1.04
N GLN A 132 8.97 -2.88 -1.65
CA GLN A 132 9.00 -2.62 -3.09
C GLN A 132 10.41 -2.28 -3.56
N GLN A 133 11.06 -1.31 -2.90
CA GLN A 133 12.40 -0.85 -3.24
C GLN A 133 13.45 -1.97 -3.08
N ASN A 134 13.36 -2.75 -2.02
CA ASN A 134 14.26 -3.87 -1.79
C ASN A 134 14.05 -5.01 -2.80
N CYS A 135 12.82 -5.25 -3.25
CA CYS A 135 12.58 -6.17 -4.37
C CYS A 135 13.19 -5.66 -5.68
N TYR A 136 13.10 -4.36 -5.96
CA TYR A 136 13.74 -3.76 -7.13
C TYR A 136 15.26 -3.89 -7.08
N ALA A 137 15.87 -3.62 -5.91
CA ALA A 137 17.31 -3.83 -5.70
C ALA A 137 17.71 -5.28 -5.97
N TYR A 138 16.94 -6.26 -5.48
CA TYR A 138 17.18 -7.68 -5.77
C TYR A 138 17.15 -7.97 -7.27
N LEU A 139 16.14 -7.46 -7.99
CA LEU A 139 16.03 -7.65 -9.43
C LEU A 139 17.23 -7.07 -10.19
N ILE A 140 17.66 -5.86 -9.84
CA ILE A 140 18.84 -5.22 -10.46
C ILE A 140 20.10 -6.06 -10.25
N GLU A 141 20.37 -6.44 -9.01
CA GLU A 141 21.57 -7.20 -8.68
C GLU A 141 21.56 -8.59 -9.30
N LYS A 142 20.40 -9.25 -9.30
CA LYS A 142 20.24 -10.61 -9.85
C LYS A 142 20.37 -10.66 -11.37
N GLU A 143 19.73 -9.72 -12.07
CA GLU A 143 19.58 -9.77 -13.53
C GLU A 143 20.67 -8.96 -14.27
N LYS A 144 21.17 -7.90 -13.65
CA LYS A 144 22.18 -7.01 -14.27
C LYS A 144 23.57 -7.17 -13.67
N GLY A 145 23.69 -7.81 -12.50
CA GLY A 145 24.98 -7.93 -11.79
C GLY A 145 25.53 -6.60 -11.29
N LEU A 146 24.67 -5.56 -11.18
CA LEU A 146 25.05 -4.25 -10.69
C LEU A 146 24.79 -4.17 -9.19
N THR A 147 25.71 -3.61 -8.42
CA THR A 147 25.52 -3.42 -6.98
C THR A 147 24.60 -2.23 -6.71
N VAL A 148 23.52 -2.45 -5.97
CA VAL A 148 22.68 -1.36 -5.47
C VAL A 148 23.20 -0.89 -4.12
N ASN A 149 23.46 0.40 -4.01
CA ASN A 149 24.05 1.01 -2.80
C ASN A 149 23.11 2.01 -2.11
N LYS A 150 22.03 2.43 -2.76
CA LYS A 150 21.06 3.36 -2.17
C LYS A 150 19.66 3.14 -2.73
N LEU A 151 18.67 3.33 -1.86
CA LEU A 151 17.24 3.34 -2.22
C LEU A 151 16.64 4.65 -1.78
N GLU A 152 15.89 5.31 -2.66
CA GLU A 152 15.25 6.59 -2.39
C GLU A 152 13.79 6.59 -2.89
N ILE A 153 12.92 7.28 -2.16
CA ILE A 153 11.57 7.59 -2.61
C ILE A 153 11.46 9.10 -2.76
N VAL A 154 11.14 9.55 -3.96
CA VAL A 154 10.89 10.95 -4.27
C VAL A 154 9.39 11.20 -4.17
N THR A 155 8.95 11.88 -3.10
CA THR A 155 7.54 12.16 -2.86
C THR A 155 7.14 13.53 -3.38
N PHE A 156 6.04 13.59 -4.14
CA PHE A 156 5.37 14.82 -4.54
C PHE A 156 4.12 14.99 -3.67
N LEU A 157 4.11 16.01 -2.82
CA LEU A 157 3.10 16.21 -1.78
C LEU A 157 1.92 17.03 -2.31
N ARG A 158 0.82 16.35 -2.62
CA ARG A 158 -0.37 16.94 -3.25
C ARG A 158 -1.16 17.91 -2.38
N ASP A 159 -1.01 17.83 -1.06
CA ASP A 159 -1.82 18.53 -0.06
C ASP A 159 -0.98 19.34 0.94
N ARG A 160 0.27 19.64 0.59
CA ARG A 160 1.15 20.44 1.45
C ARG A 160 0.61 21.87 1.60
N ASN A 161 0.55 22.32 2.85
CA ASN A 161 0.08 23.68 3.19
C ASN A 161 1.25 24.62 3.48
N LYS A 162 1.44 25.64 2.64
CA LYS A 162 2.53 26.63 2.78
C LYS A 162 2.45 27.47 4.07
N GLN A 163 1.24 27.75 4.56
CA GLN A 163 1.09 28.50 5.81
C GLN A 163 1.48 27.65 7.02
N LYS A 164 1.08 26.38 7.03
CA LYS A 164 1.48 25.45 8.07
C LYS A 164 2.99 25.26 8.11
N ALA A 165 3.65 25.15 6.95
CA ALA A 165 5.11 25.06 6.86
C ALA A 165 5.83 26.27 7.47
N LYS A 166 5.26 27.49 7.36
CA LYS A 166 5.82 28.70 8.00
C LYS A 166 5.67 28.72 9.52
N GLN A 167 4.66 28.01 10.04
CA GLN A 167 4.32 27.99 11.47
C GLN A 167 4.97 26.82 12.23
N ASP A 168 5.28 25.75 11.52
CA ASP A 168 5.75 24.50 12.08
C ASP A 168 6.94 23.98 11.27
N SER A 169 8.13 24.06 11.83
CA SER A 169 9.38 23.62 11.19
C SER A 169 9.47 22.09 11.04
N SER A 170 8.67 21.33 11.81
CA SER A 170 8.57 19.86 11.67
C SER A 170 7.70 19.43 10.51
N TYR A 171 6.85 20.34 9.99
CA TYR A 171 6.03 20.08 8.81
C TYR A 171 6.88 20.20 7.53
N PRO A 172 6.62 19.40 6.47
CA PRO A 172 7.42 19.44 5.25
C PRO A 172 7.56 20.84 4.66
N GLN A 173 8.82 21.27 4.47
CA GLN A 173 9.15 22.61 3.98
C GLN A 173 9.13 22.72 2.45
N SER A 174 9.18 21.59 1.73
CA SER A 174 9.12 21.48 0.27
C SER A 174 7.90 20.69 -0.20
N ASP A 175 7.42 20.97 -1.39
CA ASP A 175 6.40 20.18 -2.09
C ASP A 175 6.97 18.84 -2.60
N VAL A 176 8.31 18.74 -2.68
CA VAL A 176 9.03 17.52 -3.00
C VAL A 176 9.95 17.16 -1.84
N VAL A 177 9.88 15.91 -1.39
CA VAL A 177 10.73 15.37 -0.31
C VAL A 177 11.32 14.06 -0.77
N VAL A 178 12.63 13.91 -0.60
CA VAL A 178 13.35 12.66 -0.86
C VAL A 178 13.53 11.91 0.47
N LEU A 179 13.11 10.67 0.50
CA LEU A 179 13.18 9.80 1.67
C LEU A 179 14.19 8.69 1.40
N ASP A 180 15.18 8.55 2.29
CA ASP A 180 16.08 7.41 2.29
C ASP A 180 15.32 6.14 2.73
N VAL A 181 15.47 5.06 1.97
CA VAL A 181 14.86 3.76 2.27
C VAL A 181 15.93 2.81 2.81
N PRO A 182 15.68 2.10 3.92
CA PRO A 182 16.61 1.09 4.42
C PRO A 182 16.90 0.02 3.36
N LEU A 183 18.16 -0.13 3.00
CA LEU A 183 18.63 -1.18 2.10
C LEU A 183 18.93 -2.44 2.93
N TRP A 184 18.17 -3.50 2.68
CA TRP A 184 18.39 -4.80 3.32
C TRP A 184 19.64 -5.47 2.72
N SER A 185 20.21 -6.45 3.41
CA SER A 185 21.24 -7.29 2.81
C SER A 185 20.71 -8.06 1.60
N PHE A 186 21.59 -8.55 0.73
CA PHE A 186 21.17 -9.34 -0.42
C PHE A 186 20.37 -10.58 0.01
N GLU A 187 20.84 -11.26 1.06
CA GLU A 187 20.22 -12.46 1.60
C GLU A 187 18.81 -12.18 2.17
N GLU A 188 18.64 -11.05 2.85
CA GLU A 188 17.32 -10.62 3.35
C GLU A 188 16.35 -10.33 2.20
N ARG A 189 16.81 -9.65 1.14
CA ARG A 189 16.00 -9.37 -0.06
C ARG A 189 15.64 -10.65 -0.80
N GLU A 190 16.62 -11.54 -1.00
CA GLU A 190 16.39 -12.84 -1.64
C GLU A 190 15.38 -13.66 -0.83
N LYS A 191 15.59 -13.79 0.47
CA LYS A 191 14.65 -14.49 1.35
C LYS A 191 13.25 -13.90 1.27
N TYR A 192 13.12 -12.58 1.37
CA TYR A 192 11.82 -11.91 1.33
C TYR A 192 11.06 -12.20 0.04
N ILE A 193 11.70 -12.00 -1.12
CA ILE A 193 11.01 -12.20 -2.40
C ILE A 193 10.64 -13.67 -2.65
N HIS A 194 11.49 -14.60 -2.23
CA HIS A 194 11.21 -16.05 -2.30
C HIS A 194 10.04 -16.45 -1.39
N ASP A 195 10.02 -15.97 -0.16
CA ASP A 195 8.92 -16.21 0.79
C ASP A 195 7.59 -15.65 0.25
N ARG A 196 7.61 -14.45 -0.36
CA ARG A 196 6.41 -13.86 -0.96
C ARG A 196 5.92 -14.68 -2.17
N VAL A 197 6.83 -15.11 -3.05
CA VAL A 197 6.46 -15.98 -4.19
C VAL A 197 5.84 -17.27 -3.69
N LYS A 198 6.47 -17.92 -2.72
CA LYS A 198 5.93 -19.15 -2.13
C LYS A 198 4.55 -18.94 -1.51
N LEU A 199 4.36 -17.86 -0.74
CA LEU A 199 3.07 -17.51 -0.15
C LEU A 199 1.97 -17.37 -1.20
N HIS A 200 2.27 -16.71 -2.32
CA HIS A 200 1.32 -16.56 -3.42
C HIS A 200 1.05 -17.86 -4.15
N GLN A 201 2.06 -18.73 -4.32
CA GLN A 201 1.89 -20.06 -4.92
C GLN A 201 1.02 -20.97 -4.06
N ASP A 202 1.31 -21.03 -2.75
CA ASP A 202 0.55 -21.83 -1.80
C ASP A 202 -0.92 -21.36 -1.74
N ALA A 203 -1.14 -20.04 -1.68
CA ALA A 203 -2.48 -19.47 -1.68
C ALA A 203 -3.24 -19.73 -2.99
N PHE A 204 -2.56 -19.67 -4.14
CA PHE A 204 -3.15 -20.01 -5.43
C PHE A 204 -3.57 -21.49 -5.49
N GLN A 205 -2.72 -22.39 -5.01
CA GLN A 205 -3.01 -23.81 -4.97
C GLN A 205 -4.19 -24.11 -4.03
N GLN A 206 -4.16 -23.56 -2.82
CA GLN A 206 -5.25 -23.72 -1.86
C GLN A 206 -6.58 -23.19 -2.43
N PHE A 207 -6.57 -21.99 -3.02
CA PHE A 207 -7.76 -21.40 -3.61
C PHE A 207 -8.33 -22.24 -4.77
N SER A 208 -7.45 -22.83 -5.57
CA SER A 208 -7.86 -23.70 -6.69
C SER A 208 -8.51 -25.01 -6.23
N LEU A 209 -8.13 -25.53 -5.06
CA LEU A 209 -8.65 -26.78 -4.50
C LEU A 209 -9.89 -26.56 -3.62
N GLU A 210 -9.91 -25.49 -2.84
CA GLU A 210 -10.85 -25.28 -1.74
C GLU A 210 -11.76 -24.06 -1.94
N GLY A 211 -11.47 -23.20 -2.94
CA GLY A 211 -12.17 -21.92 -3.14
C GLY A 211 -11.87 -20.88 -2.04
N THR A 212 -10.91 -21.17 -1.16
CA THR A 212 -10.51 -20.29 -0.05
C THR A 212 -9.00 -20.17 0.04
N CYS A 213 -8.51 -19.12 0.67
CA CYS A 213 -7.09 -18.97 0.98
C CYS A 213 -6.92 -18.35 2.38
N SER A 214 -5.69 -18.35 2.87
CA SER A 214 -5.36 -17.73 4.14
C SER A 214 -5.83 -16.27 4.20
N PRO A 215 -6.44 -15.83 5.32
CA PRO A 215 -6.93 -14.46 5.47
C PRO A 215 -5.76 -13.47 5.51
N CYS A 216 -6.05 -12.20 5.16
CA CYS A 216 -5.09 -11.12 5.35
C CYS A 216 -4.77 -10.92 6.84
N SER A 217 -3.52 -10.61 7.16
CA SER A 217 -3.13 -10.23 8.52
C SER A 217 -3.74 -8.89 8.94
N ASP A 218 -3.70 -8.57 10.22
CA ASP A 218 -4.18 -7.28 10.72
C ASP A 218 -3.37 -6.11 10.13
N GLU A 219 -2.07 -6.28 9.93
CA GLU A 219 -1.20 -5.31 9.26
C GLU A 219 -1.60 -5.11 7.80
N GLU A 220 -1.80 -6.18 7.04
CA GLU A 220 -2.21 -6.12 5.63
C GLU A 220 -3.58 -5.48 5.43
N ARG A 221 -4.46 -5.55 6.45
CA ARG A 221 -5.77 -4.88 6.45
C ARG A 221 -5.71 -3.44 6.98
N TRP A 222 -4.54 -2.96 7.43
CA TRP A 222 -4.37 -1.69 8.12
C TRP A 222 -5.34 -1.57 9.31
N LYS A 223 -5.50 -2.66 10.06
CA LYS A 223 -6.39 -2.68 11.20
C LYS A 223 -5.86 -1.76 12.29
N ARG A 224 -6.70 -0.83 12.72
CA ARG A 224 -6.39 0.02 13.87
C ARG A 224 -6.32 -0.82 15.14
N PRO A 225 -5.51 -0.42 16.13
CA PRO A 225 -5.55 -1.07 17.45
C PRO A 225 -6.96 -1.04 18.04
N ASP A 226 -7.28 -2.04 18.83
CA ASP A 226 -8.48 -2.01 19.64
C ASP A 226 -8.39 -0.85 20.65
N SER A 227 -9.51 -0.26 21.01
CA SER A 227 -9.60 0.80 22.00
C SER A 227 -10.62 0.47 23.08
N PHE A 228 -10.47 1.09 24.25
CA PHE A 228 -11.29 0.82 25.43
C PHE A 228 -11.96 2.13 25.87
N ALA A 229 -13.27 2.19 25.64
CA ALA A 229 -14.07 3.35 25.96
C ALA A 229 -14.64 3.24 27.37
N VAL A 230 -14.29 4.17 28.24
CA VAL A 230 -14.95 4.31 29.55
C VAL A 230 -16.27 5.03 29.31
N MET A 231 -17.37 4.30 29.45
CA MET A 231 -18.73 4.74 29.24
C MET A 231 -19.42 5.08 30.56
N LYS A 232 -20.46 5.90 30.52
CA LYS A 232 -21.36 6.17 31.64
C LYS A 232 -22.78 5.79 31.24
N GLU A 233 -23.51 5.12 32.12
CA GLU A 233 -24.92 4.78 31.91
C GLU A 233 -25.74 6.00 31.49
N GLY A 234 -26.58 5.83 30.47
CA GLY A 234 -27.41 6.89 29.90
C GLY A 234 -26.68 7.92 29.00
N ARG A 235 -25.37 7.76 28.79
CA ARG A 235 -24.58 8.65 27.93
C ARG A 235 -24.14 7.89 26.65
N LYS A 236 -24.36 8.49 25.47
CA LYS A 236 -23.98 7.93 24.18
C LYS A 236 -22.49 8.11 23.83
N THR A 237 -21.80 9.08 24.47
CA THR A 237 -20.41 9.38 24.18
C THR A 237 -19.52 8.90 25.32
N ALA A 238 -18.34 8.37 24.99
CA ALA A 238 -17.37 7.96 25.99
C ALA A 238 -16.93 9.13 26.89
N VAL A 239 -16.69 8.83 28.16
CA VAL A 239 -16.04 9.77 29.09
C VAL A 239 -14.57 9.91 28.70
N ARG A 240 -13.94 8.79 28.33
CA ARG A 240 -12.57 8.75 27.79
C ARG A 240 -12.41 7.47 26.96
N VAL A 241 -11.59 7.54 25.90
CA VAL A 241 -11.13 6.39 25.14
C VAL A 241 -9.64 6.21 25.46
N LEU A 242 -9.23 4.98 25.68
CA LEU A 242 -7.88 4.58 26.10
C LEU A 242 -7.40 3.42 25.22
N ASP A 243 -6.07 3.28 25.12
CA ASP A 243 -5.44 2.33 24.18
C ASP A 243 -5.22 0.95 24.83
N SER A 244 -5.43 0.82 26.17
CA SER A 244 -5.32 -0.47 26.85
C SER A 244 -6.47 -0.71 27.81
N ALA A 245 -6.81 -2.01 28.00
CA ALA A 245 -7.82 -2.45 28.97
C ALA A 245 -7.40 -2.07 30.41
N GLU A 246 -6.10 -2.20 30.71
CA GLU A 246 -5.56 -1.89 32.05
C GLU A 246 -5.75 -0.41 32.42
N GLU A 247 -5.46 0.50 31.48
CA GLU A 247 -5.68 1.94 31.69
C GLU A 247 -7.18 2.27 31.83
N ALA A 248 -8.02 1.60 31.03
CA ALA A 248 -9.46 1.77 31.10
C ALA A 248 -10.02 1.30 32.47
N GLU A 249 -9.58 0.14 32.94
CA GLU A 249 -9.96 -0.36 34.26
C GLU A 249 -9.45 0.52 35.39
N LYS A 250 -8.19 1.02 35.31
CA LYS A 250 -7.65 1.97 36.27
C LYS A 250 -8.46 3.25 36.31
N LYS A 251 -8.87 3.74 35.13
CA LYS A 251 -9.74 4.90 35.03
C LYS A 251 -11.12 4.61 35.60
N LEU A 252 -11.69 3.45 35.30
CA LEU A 252 -12.99 3.01 35.83
C LEU A 252 -13.01 3.00 37.36
N LYS A 253 -11.98 2.46 38.01
CA LYS A 253 -11.84 2.46 39.48
C LYS A 253 -11.81 3.87 40.11
N SER A 254 -11.45 4.91 39.36
CA SER A 254 -11.48 6.30 39.81
C SER A 254 -12.83 6.99 39.61
N LEU A 255 -13.82 6.28 39.04
CA LEU A 255 -15.15 6.79 38.74
C LEU A 255 -16.19 5.97 39.53
N GLY A 256 -17.39 6.51 39.72
CA GLY A 256 -18.45 5.79 40.48
C GLY A 256 -19.14 4.69 39.66
N ASP A 257 -20.00 3.91 40.34
CA ASP A 257 -20.63 2.66 39.90
C ASP A 257 -21.47 2.71 38.61
N LYS A 258 -21.74 3.92 38.07
CA LYS A 258 -22.48 4.11 36.80
C LYS A 258 -21.59 4.11 35.57
N HIS A 259 -20.35 3.68 35.71
CA HIS A 259 -19.41 3.63 34.59
C HIS A 259 -19.03 2.19 34.27
N PHE A 260 -18.73 1.93 33.00
CA PHE A 260 -18.29 0.62 32.52
C PHE A 260 -17.28 0.79 31.38
N VAL A 261 -16.50 -0.24 31.08
CA VAL A 261 -15.57 -0.27 29.95
C VAL A 261 -16.24 -1.02 28.79
N GLU A 262 -16.24 -0.38 27.63
CA GLU A 262 -16.65 -0.96 26.35
C GLU A 262 -15.41 -1.15 25.49
N GLN A 263 -15.10 -2.40 25.13
CA GLN A 263 -14.05 -2.67 24.16
C GLN A 263 -14.55 -2.36 22.75
N ARG A 264 -13.80 -1.59 22.00
CA ARG A 264 -14.05 -1.25 20.60
C ARG A 264 -13.00 -1.92 19.75
N ILE A 265 -13.44 -2.86 18.92
CA ILE A 265 -12.56 -3.58 18.00
C ILE A 265 -12.03 -2.62 16.95
N GLY A 266 -10.74 -2.69 16.66
CA GLY A 266 -10.10 -1.84 15.67
C GLY A 266 -10.63 -2.10 14.26
N VAL A 267 -10.94 -1.04 13.53
CA VAL A 267 -11.48 -1.11 12.17
C VAL A 267 -10.36 -1.46 11.18
N PRO A 268 -10.54 -2.44 10.29
CA PRO A 268 -9.61 -2.74 9.20
C PRO A 268 -9.77 -1.71 8.07
N THR A 269 -9.11 -0.55 8.20
CA THR A 269 -9.34 0.63 7.35
C THR A 269 -9.12 0.37 5.87
N ARG A 270 -8.20 -0.52 5.50
CA ARG A 270 -8.02 -0.91 4.09
C ARG A 270 -9.30 -1.51 3.48
N CYS A 271 -10.05 -2.26 4.28
CA CYS A 271 -11.29 -2.90 3.83
C CYS A 271 -12.49 -1.95 3.92
N ALA A 272 -12.60 -1.21 5.05
CA ALA A 272 -13.74 -0.35 5.35
C ALA A 272 -13.77 0.93 4.51
N ASP A 273 -12.60 1.51 4.22
CA ASP A 273 -12.47 2.79 3.49
C ASP A 273 -12.26 2.59 1.97
N ASN A 274 -12.67 1.45 1.42
CA ASN A 274 -12.59 1.11 -0.02
C ASN A 274 -11.18 1.09 -0.64
N TYR A 275 -10.11 1.03 0.15
CA TYR A 275 -8.76 0.84 -0.39
C TYR A 275 -8.54 -0.58 -0.93
N CYS A 276 -9.40 -1.54 -0.55
CA CYS A 276 -9.44 -2.89 -1.10
C CYS A 276 -10.67 -3.05 -1.99
N ASN A 277 -10.48 -3.02 -3.30
CA ASN A 277 -11.56 -3.10 -4.29
C ASN A 277 -12.24 -4.48 -4.39
N VAL A 278 -11.83 -5.44 -3.58
CA VAL A 278 -12.44 -6.78 -3.48
C VAL A 278 -13.04 -7.06 -2.09
N SER A 279 -13.12 -6.05 -1.23
CA SER A 279 -13.61 -6.20 0.15
C SER A 279 -15.02 -6.74 0.21
N GLN A 280 -15.89 -6.41 -0.74
CA GLN A 280 -17.27 -6.88 -0.82
C GLN A 280 -17.40 -8.41 -1.00
N TRP A 281 -16.43 -9.08 -1.61
CA TRP A 281 -16.40 -10.54 -1.78
C TRP A 281 -15.53 -11.25 -0.72
N CYS A 282 -14.84 -10.47 0.14
CA CYS A 282 -13.94 -11.01 1.14
C CYS A 282 -14.70 -11.57 2.34
N GLN A 283 -14.68 -12.90 2.52
CA GLN A 283 -15.34 -13.56 3.67
C GLN A 283 -14.86 -13.04 5.01
N GLN A 284 -13.56 -12.76 5.15
CA GLN A 284 -12.97 -12.20 6.36
C GLN A 284 -13.58 -10.83 6.71
N TYR A 285 -13.79 -9.97 5.72
CA TYR A 285 -14.40 -8.65 5.93
C TYR A 285 -15.90 -8.76 6.20
N GLN A 286 -16.62 -9.66 5.52
CA GLN A 286 -18.04 -9.92 5.79
C GLN A 286 -18.27 -10.45 7.23
N GLN A 287 -17.36 -11.26 7.76
CA GLN A 287 -17.40 -11.71 9.15
C GLN A 287 -17.16 -10.55 10.12
N HIS A 288 -16.24 -9.63 9.80
CA HIS A 288 -16.00 -8.44 10.61
C HIS A 288 -17.27 -7.55 10.70
N LEU A 289 -17.94 -7.27 9.59
CA LEU A 289 -19.18 -6.48 9.56
C LEU A 289 -20.28 -7.07 10.43
N LYS A 290 -20.47 -8.40 10.39
CA LYS A 290 -21.44 -9.10 11.23
C LYS A 290 -21.13 -9.01 12.74
N THR A 291 -19.88 -8.74 13.10
CA THR A 291 -19.46 -8.59 14.50
C THR A 291 -19.73 -7.17 15.00
N GLU A 292 -19.67 -6.16 14.12
CA GLU A 292 -19.99 -4.77 14.47
C GLU A 292 -21.49 -4.49 14.60
N GLU A 293 -22.36 -5.32 13.98
CA GLU A 293 -23.82 -5.20 14.08
C GLU A 293 -24.41 -5.77 15.38
N LYS A 294 -23.61 -6.43 16.20
CA LYS A 294 -24.01 -6.99 17.51
C LYS A 294 -23.60 -6.10 18.67
#